data_cfa8ae95ceae4ff1438180ee73c8fd12
#
_entry.id   cfa8ae95ceae4ff1438180ee73c8fd12
#
_cell.length_a   1.000
_cell.length_b   1.000
_cell.length_c   1.000
_cell.angle_alpha   90.00
_cell.angle_beta   90.00
_cell.angle_gamma   90.00
#
_symmetry.space_group_name_H-M   'P 1'
#
loop_
_entity.id
_entity.type
_entity.pdbx_description
1 polymer ?
#
loop_
_entity_poly.entity_id
_entity_poly.type
_entity_poly.pdbx_seq_one_letter_code
_entity_poly.pdbx_strand_id
1 'polypeptide(L)'
;MEAGSRDKLAESLLLYAVTDRHWLGDKTLYDVVRESLDGGVTFLQLREKDLDNEHFYEEAVKLQAMAKEYNVPFVVNDNVDIAVKMNADGVHVGQHDMEAGDVRALIGPDKILGVSAQTVEQALLAEKRGADYLGVGAVFPTGSKDDADDVSYDTLKAICEAVSIPVVAIGGITKENTPELAGSGICGIAVISAIYGQPNIFEATTALKKVTEEMVNA
;
A
#
# COMPACT_ATOMS: atom_id res chain seq x y z
N MET A 1 10.76 -14.12 -5.88
CA MET A 1 10.79 -14.46 -4.42
C MET A 1 10.55 -15.95 -4.19
N GLU A 2 11.18 -16.54 -3.18
CA GLU A 2 10.87 -17.90 -2.72
C GLU A 2 9.50 -17.95 -2.04
N ALA A 3 8.81 -19.10 -2.01
CA ALA A 3 7.45 -19.24 -1.48
C ALA A 3 7.30 -18.69 -0.05
N GLY A 4 8.19 -19.05 0.88
CA GLY A 4 8.13 -18.53 2.26
C GLY A 4 8.39 -17.02 2.42
N SER A 5 8.93 -16.35 1.39
CA SER A 5 9.07 -14.89 1.36
C SER A 5 7.77 -14.21 0.88
N ARG A 6 7.02 -14.87 -0.03
CA ARG A 6 5.71 -14.39 -0.47
C ARG A 6 4.68 -14.44 0.65
N ASP A 7 4.66 -15.52 1.44
CA ASP A 7 3.74 -15.65 2.57
C ASP A 7 3.99 -14.55 3.60
N LYS A 8 5.26 -14.26 3.93
CA LYS A 8 5.62 -13.16 4.84
C LYS A 8 5.24 -11.78 4.28
N LEU A 9 5.38 -11.58 2.97
CA LEU A 9 4.94 -10.34 2.35
C LEU A 9 3.41 -10.21 2.42
N ALA A 10 2.68 -11.28 2.11
CA ALA A 10 1.21 -11.29 2.21
C ALA A 10 0.74 -10.97 3.63
N GLU A 11 1.35 -11.57 4.66
CA GLU A 11 1.07 -11.26 6.07
C GLU A 11 1.35 -9.78 6.40
N SER A 12 2.45 -9.22 5.89
CA SER A 12 2.77 -7.81 6.13
C SER A 12 1.82 -6.85 5.42
N LEU A 13 1.19 -7.24 4.34
CA LEU A 13 0.24 -6.43 3.57
C LEU A 13 -1.19 -6.37 4.17
N LEU A 14 -1.43 -6.99 5.34
CA LEU A 14 -2.75 -7.07 5.97
C LEU A 14 -3.42 -5.69 6.15
N LEU A 15 -2.75 -4.75 6.83
CA LEU A 15 -3.20 -3.37 7.00
C LEU A 15 -2.13 -2.40 6.52
N TYR A 16 -2.31 -1.93 5.31
CA TYR A 16 -1.38 -1.12 4.58
C TYR A 16 -1.78 0.37 4.63
N ALA A 17 -1.01 1.18 5.34
CA ALA A 17 -1.24 2.62 5.41
C ALA A 17 -0.49 3.35 4.29
N VAL A 18 -1.19 4.21 3.57
CA VAL A 18 -0.62 5.13 2.57
C VAL A 18 -0.77 6.55 3.10
N THR A 19 0.34 7.29 3.20
CA THR A 19 0.31 8.65 3.75
C THR A 19 -0.29 9.65 2.77
N ASP A 20 -0.90 10.72 3.32
CA ASP A 20 -1.37 11.88 2.56
C ASP A 20 -1.39 13.12 3.47
N ARG A 21 -0.75 14.21 3.01
CA ARG A 21 -0.68 15.47 3.79
C ARG A 21 -2.00 16.17 3.98
N HIS A 22 -2.99 15.88 3.14
CA HIS A 22 -4.31 16.48 3.24
C HIS A 22 -4.97 16.26 4.63
N TRP A 23 -4.63 15.15 5.30
CA TRP A 23 -5.27 14.74 6.56
C TRP A 23 -4.50 15.10 7.84
N LEU A 24 -3.39 15.86 7.76
CA LEU A 24 -2.53 16.11 8.92
C LEU A 24 -3.17 17.01 9.99
N GLY A 25 -4.05 17.95 9.60
CA GLY A 25 -4.54 18.98 10.52
C GLY A 25 -3.36 19.77 11.12
N ASP A 26 -3.31 19.85 12.44
CA ASP A 26 -2.22 20.52 13.19
C ASP A 26 -1.05 19.59 13.55
N LYS A 27 -1.10 18.30 13.14
CA LYS A 27 -0.06 17.30 13.42
C LYS A 27 0.99 17.25 12.32
N THR A 28 2.17 16.77 12.65
CA THR A 28 3.19 16.45 11.64
C THR A 28 2.91 15.08 11.03
N LEU A 29 3.47 14.82 9.82
CA LEU A 29 3.38 13.48 9.20
C LEU A 29 4.01 12.42 10.11
N TYR A 30 5.08 12.77 10.81
CA TYR A 30 5.75 11.90 11.77
C TYR A 30 4.81 11.47 12.92
N ASP A 31 4.03 12.41 13.48
CA ASP A 31 3.09 12.13 14.57
C ASP A 31 1.98 11.17 14.13
N VAL A 32 1.34 11.46 12.99
CA VAL A 32 0.23 10.62 12.49
C VAL A 32 0.67 9.23 12.06
N VAL A 33 1.87 9.11 11.50
CA VAL A 33 2.45 7.80 11.15
C VAL A 33 2.76 7.00 12.41
N ARG A 34 3.34 7.62 13.45
CA ARG A 34 3.58 6.96 14.74
C ARG A 34 2.28 6.44 15.36
N GLU A 35 1.24 7.27 15.43
CA GLU A 35 -0.07 6.84 15.93
C GLU A 35 -0.65 5.66 15.16
N SER A 36 -0.47 5.62 13.84
CA SER A 36 -0.94 4.52 13.00
C SER A 36 -0.13 3.23 13.21
N LEU A 37 1.19 3.34 13.40
CA LEU A 37 2.05 2.21 13.74
C LEU A 37 1.73 1.65 15.13
N ASP A 38 1.52 2.53 16.12
CA ASP A 38 1.05 2.13 17.47
C ASP A 38 -0.31 1.41 17.40
N GLY A 39 -1.20 1.84 16.48
CA GLY A 39 -2.50 1.22 16.22
C GLY A 39 -2.43 -0.11 15.48
N GLY A 40 -1.27 -0.49 14.95
CA GLY A 40 -1.03 -1.81 14.36
C GLY A 40 -1.00 -1.88 12.84
N VAL A 41 -0.65 -0.79 12.14
CA VAL A 41 -0.30 -0.83 10.72
C VAL A 41 0.79 -1.87 10.48
N THR A 42 0.66 -2.66 9.42
CA THR A 42 1.58 -3.77 9.10
C THR A 42 2.43 -3.50 7.85
N PHE A 43 2.10 -2.47 7.06
CA PHE A 43 2.83 -2.04 5.87
C PHE A 43 2.66 -0.53 5.68
N LEU A 44 3.73 0.19 5.34
CA LEU A 44 3.70 1.66 5.23
C LEU A 44 4.20 2.12 3.87
N GLN A 45 3.43 3.00 3.22
CA GLN A 45 3.86 3.71 2.01
C GLN A 45 3.90 5.21 2.26
N LEU A 46 5.04 5.82 1.97
CA LEU A 46 5.16 7.27 1.90
C LEU A 46 4.74 7.75 0.51
N ARG A 47 3.58 8.41 0.45
CA ARG A 47 3.10 9.12 -0.72
C ARG A 47 3.27 10.62 -0.49
N GLU A 48 4.09 11.24 -1.35
CA GLU A 48 4.41 12.65 -1.27
C GLU A 48 4.28 13.29 -2.66
N LYS A 49 3.57 14.41 -2.75
CA LYS A 49 3.31 15.10 -4.03
C LYS A 49 3.78 16.55 -4.03
N ASP A 50 3.98 17.14 -2.85
CA ASP A 50 4.17 18.59 -2.70
C ASP A 50 5.59 18.99 -2.31
N LEU A 51 6.43 18.05 -1.85
CA LEU A 51 7.81 18.32 -1.46
C LEU A 51 8.77 18.24 -2.65
N ASP A 52 9.81 19.06 -2.62
CA ASP A 52 10.97 18.85 -3.45
C ASP A 52 11.74 17.58 -3.04
N ASN A 53 12.64 17.12 -3.90
CA ASN A 53 13.35 15.87 -3.71
C ASN A 53 14.24 15.83 -2.45
N GLU A 54 14.77 16.97 -1.98
CA GLU A 54 15.63 17.05 -0.80
C GLU A 54 14.79 16.82 0.47
N HIS A 55 13.71 17.59 0.64
CA HIS A 55 12.80 17.44 1.77
C HIS A 55 12.07 16.09 1.77
N PHE A 56 11.67 15.60 0.57
CA PHE A 56 11.09 14.26 0.44
C PHE A 56 12.08 13.18 0.94
N TYR A 57 13.33 13.24 0.52
CA TYR A 57 14.37 12.31 0.97
C TYR A 57 14.58 12.34 2.48
N GLU A 58 14.70 13.54 3.07
CA GLU A 58 14.87 13.67 4.52
C GLU A 58 13.70 13.08 5.32
N GLU A 59 12.49 13.34 4.87
CA GLU A 59 11.28 12.80 5.50
C GLU A 59 11.19 11.28 5.34
N ALA A 60 11.47 10.77 4.13
CA ALA A 60 11.46 9.34 3.85
C ALA A 60 12.44 8.57 4.74
N VAL A 61 13.67 9.09 4.94
CA VAL A 61 14.67 8.48 5.82
C VAL A 61 14.18 8.42 7.27
N LYS A 62 13.53 9.48 7.77
CA LYS A 62 12.99 9.52 9.14
C LYS A 62 11.85 8.53 9.33
N LEU A 63 10.94 8.45 8.35
CA LEU A 63 9.79 7.53 8.42
C LEU A 63 10.21 6.06 8.26
N GLN A 64 11.19 5.77 7.40
CA GLN A 64 11.75 4.42 7.29
C GLN A 64 12.40 3.98 8.61
N ALA A 65 13.16 4.86 9.26
CA ALA A 65 13.75 4.54 10.56
C ALA A 65 12.69 4.21 11.61
N MET A 66 11.59 4.98 11.64
CA MET A 66 10.45 4.71 12.52
C MET A 66 9.77 3.38 12.17
N ALA A 67 9.42 3.12 10.90
CA ALA A 67 8.79 1.87 10.47
C ALA A 67 9.63 0.64 10.88
N LYS A 68 10.97 0.76 10.80
CA LYS A 68 11.90 -0.28 11.22
C LYS A 68 11.83 -0.60 12.72
N GLU A 69 11.58 0.40 13.58
CA GLU A 69 11.38 0.18 15.03
C GLU A 69 10.19 -0.74 15.30
N TYR A 70 9.17 -0.71 14.43
CA TYR A 70 7.97 -1.55 14.49
C TYR A 70 8.07 -2.84 13.66
N ASN A 71 9.18 -3.08 12.98
CA ASN A 71 9.37 -4.17 12.01
C ASN A 71 8.33 -4.12 10.86
N VAL A 72 7.92 -2.93 10.45
CA VAL A 72 6.97 -2.68 9.36
C VAL A 72 7.74 -2.34 8.08
N PRO A 73 7.51 -3.07 6.96
CA PRO A 73 8.10 -2.72 5.68
C PRO A 73 7.69 -1.32 5.22
N PHE A 74 8.66 -0.59 4.63
CA PHE A 74 8.49 0.77 4.17
C PHE A 74 8.75 0.89 2.67
N VAL A 75 7.79 1.41 1.91
CA VAL A 75 7.95 1.66 0.48
C VAL A 75 7.71 3.13 0.13
N VAL A 76 8.38 3.58 -0.92
CA VAL A 76 8.21 4.93 -1.48
C VAL A 76 7.23 4.86 -2.65
N ASN A 77 6.30 5.81 -2.72
CA ASN A 77 5.39 5.92 -3.86
C ASN A 77 6.05 6.66 -5.02
N ASP A 78 5.99 6.11 -6.23
CA ASP A 78 6.38 6.65 -7.55
C ASP A 78 7.85 7.06 -7.70
N ASN A 79 8.48 7.59 -6.67
CA ASN A 79 9.85 8.14 -6.75
C ASN A 79 10.92 7.05 -6.59
N VAL A 80 11.26 6.38 -7.70
CA VAL A 80 12.26 5.29 -7.75
C VAL A 80 13.65 5.78 -7.35
N ASP A 81 14.04 6.99 -7.75
CA ASP A 81 15.36 7.56 -7.45
C ASP A 81 15.56 7.76 -5.94
N ILE A 82 14.54 8.28 -5.24
CA ILE A 82 14.56 8.39 -3.78
C ILE A 82 14.60 7.01 -3.13
N ALA A 83 13.78 6.06 -3.58
CA ALA A 83 13.77 4.70 -3.04
C ALA A 83 15.15 4.02 -3.14
N VAL A 84 15.83 4.15 -4.28
CA VAL A 84 17.18 3.63 -4.49
C VAL A 84 18.19 4.37 -3.62
N LYS A 85 18.19 5.73 -3.62
CA LYS A 85 19.14 6.57 -2.88
C LYS A 85 19.12 6.29 -1.38
N MET A 86 17.93 6.11 -0.79
CA MET A 86 17.79 5.85 0.65
C MET A 86 17.86 4.36 1.01
N ASN A 87 18.00 3.48 0.02
CA ASN A 87 17.94 2.04 0.20
C ASN A 87 16.64 1.59 0.89
N ALA A 88 15.48 2.10 0.42
CA ALA A 88 14.17 1.73 0.94
C ALA A 88 13.93 0.20 0.85
N ASP A 89 12.96 -0.32 1.61
CA ASP A 89 12.58 -1.72 1.48
C ASP A 89 11.94 -2.01 0.13
N GLY A 90 11.33 -0.98 -0.50
CA GLY A 90 10.76 -1.10 -1.84
C GLY A 90 10.18 0.20 -2.38
N VAL A 91 9.47 0.05 -3.49
CA VAL A 91 8.76 1.12 -4.19
C VAL A 91 7.40 0.63 -4.68
N HIS A 92 6.42 1.51 -4.73
CA HIS A 92 5.12 1.25 -5.35
C HIS A 92 4.90 2.23 -6.51
N VAL A 93 4.53 1.72 -7.68
CA VAL A 93 4.29 2.53 -8.89
C VAL A 93 2.90 2.28 -9.47
N GLY A 94 2.31 3.31 -10.07
CA GLY A 94 1.05 3.25 -10.81
C GLY A 94 1.24 2.96 -12.30
N GLN A 95 0.12 2.94 -13.05
CA GLN A 95 0.10 2.62 -14.49
C GLN A 95 0.70 3.72 -15.37
N HIS A 96 0.80 4.95 -14.87
CA HIS A 96 1.33 6.13 -15.59
C HIS A 96 2.76 6.50 -15.15
N ASP A 97 3.32 5.75 -14.21
CA ASP A 97 4.67 5.95 -13.69
C ASP A 97 5.70 5.16 -14.49
N MET A 98 6.92 5.03 -13.96
CA MET A 98 7.96 4.20 -14.55
C MET A 98 7.47 2.74 -14.68
N GLU A 99 7.72 2.13 -15.82
CA GLU A 99 7.29 0.78 -16.14
C GLU A 99 7.93 -0.26 -15.18
N ALA A 100 7.13 -1.23 -14.71
CA ALA A 100 7.54 -2.16 -13.65
C ALA A 100 8.84 -2.92 -13.92
N GLY A 101 9.11 -3.30 -15.18
CA GLY A 101 10.35 -3.98 -15.56
C GLY A 101 11.57 -3.08 -15.45
N ASP A 102 11.42 -1.79 -15.79
CA ASP A 102 12.49 -0.79 -15.64
C ASP A 102 12.73 -0.49 -14.16
N VAL A 103 11.66 -0.37 -13.36
CA VAL A 103 11.77 -0.22 -11.90
C VAL A 103 12.51 -1.40 -11.29
N ARG A 104 12.12 -2.63 -11.65
CA ARG A 104 12.78 -3.86 -11.17
C ARG A 104 14.27 -3.88 -11.50
N ALA A 105 14.66 -3.44 -12.70
CA ALA A 105 16.06 -3.35 -13.10
C ALA A 105 16.86 -2.36 -12.23
N LEU A 106 16.23 -1.26 -11.80
CA LEU A 106 16.86 -0.23 -10.97
C LEU A 106 16.97 -0.62 -9.49
N ILE A 107 15.89 -1.17 -8.91
CA ILE A 107 15.87 -1.51 -7.48
C ILE A 107 16.52 -2.87 -7.15
N GLY A 108 16.71 -3.73 -8.16
CA GLY A 108 17.28 -5.07 -7.99
C GLY A 108 16.25 -6.11 -7.51
N PRO A 109 16.65 -7.40 -7.38
CA PRO A 109 15.75 -8.51 -7.09
C PRO A 109 15.27 -8.60 -5.64
N ASP A 110 15.99 -7.97 -4.71
CA ASP A 110 15.77 -8.13 -3.27
C ASP A 110 14.82 -7.08 -2.68
N LYS A 111 14.46 -6.06 -3.46
CA LYS A 111 13.57 -4.97 -3.04
C LYS A 111 12.13 -5.27 -3.42
N ILE A 112 11.19 -4.81 -2.58
CA ILE A 112 9.75 -4.97 -2.82
C ILE A 112 9.31 -4.03 -3.95
N LEU A 113 8.65 -4.58 -4.96
CA LEU A 113 7.99 -3.83 -6.02
C LEU A 113 6.47 -4.03 -5.95
N GLY A 114 5.76 -2.97 -5.58
CA GLY A 114 4.31 -2.90 -5.68
C GLY A 114 3.87 -2.23 -6.98
N VAL A 115 2.80 -2.72 -7.58
CA VAL A 115 2.22 -2.13 -8.80
C VAL A 115 0.72 -2.00 -8.66
N SER A 116 0.16 -0.82 -9.02
CA SER A 116 -1.29 -0.63 -9.12
C SER A 116 -1.83 -1.35 -10.35
N ALA A 117 -3.00 -2.01 -10.25
CA ALA A 117 -3.69 -2.62 -11.38
C ALA A 117 -5.20 -2.46 -11.25
N GLN A 118 -5.91 -2.35 -12.39
CA GLN A 118 -7.36 -2.19 -12.49
C GLN A 118 -8.00 -3.26 -13.35
N THR A 119 -7.19 -4.00 -14.14
CA THR A 119 -7.65 -5.09 -15.01
C THR A 119 -6.79 -6.33 -14.84
N VAL A 120 -7.31 -7.49 -15.24
CA VAL A 120 -6.57 -8.76 -15.23
C VAL A 120 -5.32 -8.67 -16.11
N GLU A 121 -5.42 -8.01 -17.26
CA GLU A 121 -4.29 -7.84 -18.18
C GLU A 121 -3.15 -7.03 -17.55
N GLN A 122 -3.49 -5.93 -16.85
CA GLN A 122 -2.50 -5.12 -16.13
C GLN A 122 -1.85 -5.93 -15.01
N ALA A 123 -2.64 -6.71 -14.27
CA ALA A 123 -2.17 -7.55 -13.18
C ALA A 123 -1.18 -8.63 -13.66
N LEU A 124 -1.53 -9.37 -14.70
CA LEU A 124 -0.65 -10.37 -15.31
C LEU A 124 0.64 -9.76 -15.87
N LEU A 125 0.53 -8.58 -16.49
CA LEU A 125 1.69 -7.87 -17.02
C LEU A 125 2.62 -7.41 -15.90
N ALA A 126 2.08 -6.85 -14.80
CA ALA A 126 2.86 -6.42 -13.65
C ALA A 126 3.59 -7.61 -12.99
N GLU A 127 2.92 -8.74 -12.77
CA GLU A 127 3.55 -9.95 -12.25
C GLU A 127 4.67 -10.45 -13.17
N LYS A 128 4.43 -10.53 -14.48
CA LYS A 128 5.43 -10.92 -15.48
C LYS A 128 6.67 -10.02 -15.47
N ARG A 129 6.49 -8.74 -15.15
CA ARG A 129 7.53 -7.70 -15.10
C ARG A 129 8.20 -7.59 -13.73
N GLY A 130 7.88 -8.50 -12.80
CA GLY A 130 8.57 -8.64 -11.54
C GLY A 130 7.95 -7.88 -10.37
N ALA A 131 6.66 -7.52 -10.43
CA ALA A 131 5.92 -7.06 -9.26
C ALA A 131 5.89 -8.16 -8.18
N ASP A 132 6.00 -7.76 -6.93
CA ASP A 132 5.92 -8.65 -5.76
C ASP A 132 4.54 -8.65 -5.15
N TYR A 133 3.78 -7.57 -5.32
CA TYR A 133 2.36 -7.46 -4.92
C TYR A 133 1.62 -6.47 -5.82
N LEU A 134 0.31 -6.55 -5.80
CA LEU A 134 -0.58 -5.62 -6.51
C LEU A 134 -1.44 -4.81 -5.53
N GLY A 135 -1.62 -3.52 -5.84
CA GLY A 135 -2.67 -2.68 -5.28
C GLY A 135 -3.81 -2.54 -6.30
N VAL A 136 -4.99 -3.09 -6.00
CA VAL A 136 -6.12 -3.11 -6.93
C VAL A 136 -7.24 -2.19 -6.45
N GLY A 137 -7.62 -1.25 -7.29
CA GLY A 137 -8.66 -0.26 -6.96
C GLY A 137 -8.82 0.84 -8.02
N ALA A 138 -9.83 1.75 -7.82
CA ALA A 138 -10.59 1.91 -6.57
C ALA A 138 -11.74 0.90 -6.46
N VAL A 139 -11.82 0.17 -5.33
CA VAL A 139 -12.88 -0.83 -5.12
C VAL A 139 -14.18 -0.23 -4.58
N PHE A 140 -14.13 0.99 -4.04
CA PHE A 140 -15.28 1.81 -3.66
C PHE A 140 -15.06 3.25 -4.11
N PRO A 141 -16.12 4.05 -4.30
CA PRO A 141 -15.99 5.46 -4.65
C PRO A 141 -15.06 6.21 -3.68
N THR A 142 -14.12 6.98 -4.23
CA THR A 142 -13.10 7.69 -3.43
C THR A 142 -12.84 9.09 -3.95
N GLY A 143 -12.54 10.03 -3.05
CA GLY A 143 -12.06 11.37 -3.38
C GLY A 143 -10.54 11.53 -3.24
N SER A 144 -9.79 10.46 -2.93
CA SER A 144 -8.34 10.55 -2.67
C SER A 144 -7.47 10.48 -3.92
N LYS A 145 -8.03 10.06 -5.06
CA LYS A 145 -7.38 10.09 -6.39
C LYS A 145 -8.42 10.47 -7.44
N ASP A 146 -8.12 11.51 -8.21
CA ASP A 146 -9.01 12.03 -9.27
C ASP A 146 -9.12 11.10 -10.50
N ASP A 147 -8.16 10.18 -10.69
CA ASP A 147 -8.01 9.31 -11.87
C ASP A 147 -8.31 7.83 -11.59
N ALA A 148 -9.01 7.51 -10.49
CA ALA A 148 -9.28 6.12 -10.14
C ALA A 148 -10.54 5.61 -10.86
N ASP A 149 -10.37 4.75 -11.86
CA ASP A 149 -11.47 3.95 -12.42
C ASP A 149 -11.99 2.98 -11.35
N ASP A 150 -13.32 2.80 -11.33
CA ASP A 150 -13.96 1.87 -10.38
C ASP A 150 -13.65 0.42 -10.76
N VAL A 151 -13.16 -0.35 -9.79
CA VAL A 151 -12.93 -1.79 -9.92
C VAL A 151 -14.02 -2.55 -9.18
N SER A 152 -14.85 -3.31 -9.90
CA SER A 152 -15.90 -4.12 -9.28
C SER A 152 -15.33 -5.28 -8.44
N TYR A 153 -16.16 -5.80 -7.51
CA TYR A 153 -15.80 -7.00 -6.73
C TYR A 153 -15.43 -8.19 -7.64
N ASP A 154 -16.20 -8.41 -8.72
CA ASP A 154 -15.92 -9.51 -9.65
C ASP A 154 -14.59 -9.32 -10.37
N THR A 155 -14.24 -8.09 -10.75
CA THR A 155 -12.93 -7.77 -11.34
C THR A 155 -11.80 -7.98 -10.33
N LEU A 156 -11.96 -7.52 -9.08
CA LEU A 156 -11.00 -7.75 -8.01
C LEU A 156 -10.73 -9.25 -7.80
N LYS A 157 -11.81 -10.04 -7.72
CA LYS A 157 -11.73 -11.50 -7.57
C LYS A 157 -11.04 -12.16 -8.77
N ALA A 158 -11.41 -11.77 -9.99
CA ALA A 158 -10.77 -12.28 -11.21
C ALA A 158 -9.27 -11.97 -11.26
N ILE A 159 -8.84 -10.79 -10.78
CA ILE A 159 -7.42 -10.44 -10.65
C ILE A 159 -6.73 -11.38 -9.64
N CYS A 160 -7.32 -11.57 -8.45
CA CYS A 160 -6.74 -12.45 -7.44
C CYS A 160 -6.61 -13.91 -7.92
N GLU A 161 -7.56 -14.40 -8.72
CA GLU A 161 -7.53 -15.74 -9.31
C GLU A 161 -6.49 -15.87 -10.44
N ALA A 162 -6.17 -14.77 -11.13
CA ALA A 162 -5.28 -14.78 -12.29
C ALA A 162 -3.78 -14.72 -11.94
N VAL A 163 -3.42 -14.13 -10.79
CA VAL A 163 -2.01 -13.93 -10.39
C VAL A 163 -1.61 -14.83 -9.22
N SER A 164 -0.30 -15.05 -9.05
CA SER A 164 0.25 -15.82 -7.92
C SER A 164 0.86 -14.95 -6.82
N ILE A 165 0.96 -13.63 -7.06
CA ILE A 165 1.47 -12.65 -6.09
C ILE A 165 0.35 -12.08 -5.21
N PRO A 166 0.66 -11.64 -3.98
CA PRO A 166 -0.32 -11.03 -3.08
C PRO A 166 -1.04 -9.84 -3.71
N VAL A 167 -2.33 -9.70 -3.40
CA VAL A 167 -3.17 -8.59 -3.84
C VAL A 167 -3.77 -7.89 -2.62
N VAL A 168 -3.69 -6.57 -2.57
CA VAL A 168 -4.43 -5.72 -1.62
C VAL A 168 -5.45 -4.89 -2.36
N ALA A 169 -6.62 -4.69 -1.76
CA ALA A 169 -7.62 -3.75 -2.27
C ALA A 169 -7.31 -2.33 -1.78
N ILE A 170 -7.59 -1.33 -2.62
CA ILE A 170 -7.43 0.09 -2.30
C ILE A 170 -8.57 0.92 -2.88
N GLY A 171 -8.85 2.07 -2.27
CA GLY A 171 -9.79 3.07 -2.75
C GLY A 171 -11.15 3.00 -2.08
N GLY A 172 -11.53 4.05 -1.35
CA GLY A 172 -12.83 4.21 -0.69
C GLY A 172 -13.13 3.22 0.44
N ILE A 173 -12.12 2.45 0.89
CA ILE A 173 -12.29 1.45 1.94
C ILE A 173 -12.44 2.12 3.29
N THR A 174 -13.44 1.68 4.06
CA THR A 174 -13.73 2.07 5.44
C THR A 174 -13.90 0.81 6.31
N LYS A 175 -13.96 1.00 7.62
CA LYS A 175 -14.25 -0.11 8.55
C LYS A 175 -15.59 -0.78 8.23
N GLU A 176 -16.58 0.01 7.81
CA GLU A 176 -17.94 -0.44 7.55
C GLU A 176 -18.07 -1.29 6.29
N ASN A 177 -17.33 -0.95 5.21
CA ASN A 177 -17.41 -1.66 3.94
C ASN A 177 -16.31 -2.74 3.74
N THR A 178 -15.30 -2.79 4.60
CA THR A 178 -14.25 -3.84 4.56
C THR A 178 -14.82 -5.27 4.49
N PRO A 179 -15.87 -5.64 5.26
CA PRO A 179 -16.44 -6.99 5.18
C PRO A 179 -17.00 -7.38 3.80
N GLU A 180 -17.37 -6.40 2.96
CA GLU A 180 -17.87 -6.65 1.59
C GLU A 180 -16.81 -7.23 0.65
N LEU A 181 -15.53 -7.14 1.03
CA LEU A 181 -14.38 -7.67 0.27
C LEU A 181 -14.07 -9.14 0.60
N ALA A 182 -14.78 -9.75 1.56
CA ALA A 182 -14.56 -11.15 1.95
C ALA A 182 -14.74 -12.10 0.76
N GLY A 183 -13.90 -13.12 0.67
CA GLY A 183 -13.94 -14.11 -0.41
C GLY A 183 -13.43 -13.63 -1.77
N SER A 184 -12.90 -12.40 -1.88
CA SER A 184 -12.30 -11.89 -3.12
C SER A 184 -10.91 -12.46 -3.41
N GLY A 185 -10.21 -12.99 -2.38
CA GLY A 185 -8.85 -13.53 -2.51
C GLY A 185 -7.74 -12.54 -2.16
N ILE A 186 -8.08 -11.32 -1.70
CA ILE A 186 -7.08 -10.35 -1.23
C ILE A 186 -6.44 -10.79 0.09
N CYS A 187 -5.19 -10.41 0.32
CA CYS A 187 -4.48 -10.65 1.58
C CYS A 187 -4.57 -9.49 2.59
N GLY A 188 -5.14 -8.35 2.19
CA GLY A 188 -5.26 -7.17 3.03
C GLY A 188 -5.83 -5.98 2.28
N ILE A 189 -5.81 -4.82 2.94
CA ILE A 189 -6.32 -3.55 2.40
C ILE A 189 -5.29 -2.44 2.52
N ALA A 190 -5.26 -1.55 1.53
CA ALA A 190 -4.48 -0.32 1.57
C ALA A 190 -5.43 0.89 1.73
N VAL A 191 -5.13 1.77 2.67
CA VAL A 191 -6.03 2.87 3.05
C VAL A 191 -5.28 4.18 3.30
N ILE A 192 -5.96 5.30 3.09
CA ILE A 192 -5.52 6.65 3.44
C ILE A 192 -6.44 7.22 4.52
N SER A 193 -7.61 7.70 4.12
CA SER A 193 -8.54 8.45 4.99
C SER A 193 -9.20 7.61 6.07
N ALA A 194 -9.33 6.30 5.88
CA ALA A 194 -9.84 5.39 6.90
C ALA A 194 -8.95 5.34 8.16
N ILE A 195 -7.68 5.73 8.04
CA ILE A 195 -6.73 5.90 9.14
C ILE A 195 -6.50 7.39 9.40
N TYR A 196 -5.91 8.10 8.44
CA TYR A 196 -5.40 9.46 8.67
C TYR A 196 -6.49 10.54 8.67
N GLY A 197 -7.65 10.28 8.08
CA GLY A 197 -8.83 11.17 8.13
C GLY A 197 -9.69 11.02 9.39
N GLN A 198 -9.25 10.21 10.36
CA GLN A 198 -10.03 9.96 11.58
C GLN A 198 -9.56 10.83 12.76
N PRO A 199 -10.48 11.23 13.65
CA PRO A 199 -10.13 12.07 14.81
C PRO A 199 -9.19 11.37 15.82
N ASN A 200 -9.24 10.04 15.90
CA ASN A 200 -8.32 9.23 16.71
C ASN A 200 -7.71 8.13 15.81
N ILE A 201 -6.50 8.38 15.34
CA ILE A 201 -5.78 7.51 14.40
C ILE A 201 -5.49 6.14 15.00
N PHE A 202 -5.06 6.09 16.26
CA PHE A 202 -4.76 4.83 16.95
C PHE A 202 -5.99 3.92 17.05
N GLU A 203 -7.12 4.45 17.53
CA GLU A 203 -8.37 3.68 17.66
C GLU A 203 -8.91 3.23 16.29
N ALA A 204 -8.90 4.14 15.31
CA ALA A 204 -9.34 3.83 13.95
C ALA A 204 -8.50 2.71 13.32
N THR A 205 -7.18 2.80 13.46
CA THR A 205 -6.23 1.79 12.96
C THR A 205 -6.47 0.43 13.62
N THR A 206 -6.59 0.41 14.95
CA THR A 206 -6.83 -0.82 15.72
C THR A 206 -8.16 -1.47 15.32
N ALA A 207 -9.22 -0.69 15.18
CA ALA A 207 -10.53 -1.20 14.78
C ALA A 207 -10.52 -1.72 13.33
N LEU A 208 -9.86 -0.99 12.42
CA LEU A 208 -9.76 -1.38 11.02
C LEU A 208 -8.94 -2.66 10.85
N LYS A 209 -7.81 -2.79 11.57
CA LYS A 209 -6.99 -4.01 11.57
C LYS A 209 -7.82 -5.23 11.94
N LYS A 210 -8.58 -5.15 13.04
CA LYS A 210 -9.44 -6.26 13.49
C LYS A 210 -10.44 -6.69 12.43
N VAL A 211 -11.14 -5.76 11.82
CA VAL A 211 -12.13 -6.06 10.75
C VAL A 211 -11.44 -6.66 9.52
N THR A 212 -10.23 -6.18 9.18
CA THR A 212 -9.45 -6.74 8.07
C THR A 212 -9.01 -8.17 8.36
N GLU A 213 -8.55 -8.47 9.57
CA GLU A 213 -8.21 -9.84 10.00
C GLU A 213 -9.42 -10.79 9.90
N GLU A 214 -10.59 -10.33 10.31
CA GLU A 214 -11.84 -11.09 10.18
C GLU A 214 -12.21 -11.32 8.72
N MET A 215 -12.07 -10.30 7.87
CA MET A 215 -12.41 -10.34 6.43
C MET A 215 -11.53 -11.30 5.65
N VAL A 216 -10.20 -11.28 5.85
CA VAL A 216 -9.27 -12.16 5.10
C VAL A 216 -9.36 -13.62 5.52
N ASN A 217 -9.92 -13.92 6.70
CA ASN A 217 -10.10 -15.27 7.22
C ASN A 217 -11.52 -15.81 6.99
N ALA A 218 -12.41 -15.06 6.34
CA ALA A 218 -13.78 -15.46 6.01
C ALA A 218 -13.84 -16.17 4.67
#